data_4ebe29cd73019c18de07495cbe68075a
#
_entry.id   4ebe29cd73019c18de07495cbe68075a
#
_cell.length_a   1.000
_cell.length_b   1.000
_cell.length_c   1.000
_cell.angle_alpha   90.00
_cell.angle_beta   90.00
_cell.angle_gamma   90.00
#
_symmetry.space_group_name_H-M   'P 1'
#
loop_
_entity.id
_entity.type
_entity.pdbx_description
1 polymer ?
#
loop_
_entity_poly.entity_id
_entity_poly.type
_entity_poly.pdbx_seq_one_letter_code
_entity_poly.pdbx_strand_id
1 'polypeptide(L)'
;MTQNVTDHSYNCFFSKESGLNVRFGKEVDDDPLYCELGPEIADIEVVAGKCPKINGKNCAFCYKNNGGDVANCMTLSQFKELIDFMPKNLSQIAFGITGVKTNPEFFEMMQYAKDVGIVSNYTTNGVDLDDACIEKTLDLCGRIAVSCYEGAKEICYDTMKRVGEAASKRNKKFPCNIHLVLSKATCSHVKDVLNDAKDGKIPNLGAIVILRIKPVGRASKIDCVIPKDYYREIVDFCLKNNIKFGFDSCGAKAVEEVLVETGNQKLVDCIESCESSRLSSYFNWKREYWSCSFCENNHSIMNAIDPFAFEDFSSFWNCDEVKKLRFPKEMACKSCPWYCLD
;
A
#
# COMPACT_ATOMS: atom_id res chain seq x y z
N MET A 1 -12.73 -18.26 1.57
CA MET A 1 -11.88 -19.31 2.16
C MET A 1 -10.94 -18.69 3.14
N THR A 2 -10.85 -19.22 4.32
CA THR A 2 -9.94 -18.78 5.38
C THR A 2 -8.64 -19.54 5.19
N GLN A 3 -7.54 -18.85 4.98
CA GLN A 3 -6.23 -19.48 4.91
C GLN A 3 -5.56 -19.33 6.28
N ASN A 4 -5.44 -20.42 7.03
CA ASN A 4 -4.64 -20.45 8.24
C ASN A 4 -3.20 -20.78 7.82
N VAL A 5 -2.29 -19.86 8.02
CA VAL A 5 -0.86 -20.12 7.91
C VAL A 5 -0.35 -20.18 9.34
N THR A 6 0.04 -21.38 9.76
CA THR A 6 0.78 -21.57 11.01
C THR A 6 2.22 -21.88 10.64
N ASP A 7 3.12 -21.02 11.00
CA ASP A 7 4.52 -21.36 11.11
C ASP A 7 4.86 -21.55 12.60
N HIS A 8 6.09 -21.91 12.91
CA HIS A 8 6.51 -22.16 14.30
C HIS A 8 6.61 -20.88 15.14
N SER A 9 6.46 -19.69 14.55
CA SER A 9 6.68 -18.41 15.20
C SER A 9 5.38 -17.66 15.52
N TYR A 10 4.33 -17.77 14.68
CA TYR A 10 3.08 -17.06 14.89
C TYR A 10 1.90 -17.66 14.10
N ASN A 11 0.70 -17.15 14.38
CA ASN A 11 -0.51 -17.50 13.65
C ASN A 11 -0.95 -16.33 12.77
N CYS A 12 -1.36 -16.62 11.54
CA CYS A 12 -1.95 -15.64 10.64
C CYS A 12 -3.30 -16.12 10.14
N PHE A 13 -4.29 -15.24 10.19
CA PHE A 13 -5.63 -15.48 9.67
C PHE A 13 -5.95 -14.39 8.65
N PHE A 14 -6.19 -14.79 7.41
CA PHE A 14 -6.61 -13.87 6.35
C PHE A 14 -7.97 -14.28 5.75
N SER A 15 -8.92 -13.35 5.77
CA SER A 15 -10.22 -13.51 5.12
C SER A 15 -10.21 -12.86 3.73
N LYS A 16 -10.23 -13.67 2.68
CA LYS A 16 -10.30 -13.18 1.28
C LYS A 16 -11.57 -12.38 0.99
N GLU A 17 -12.65 -12.63 1.73
CA GLU A 17 -13.93 -11.96 1.54
C GLU A 17 -13.96 -10.56 2.17
N SER A 18 -13.54 -10.44 3.42
CA SER A 18 -13.57 -9.18 4.16
C SER A 18 -12.27 -8.37 4.05
N GLY A 19 -11.15 -9.02 3.71
CA GLY A 19 -9.80 -8.45 3.77
C GLY A 19 -9.25 -8.35 5.19
N LEU A 20 -9.94 -8.95 6.18
CA LEU A 20 -9.46 -8.99 7.55
C LEU A 20 -8.19 -9.84 7.61
N ASN A 21 -7.11 -9.25 8.10
CA ASN A 21 -5.86 -9.91 8.43
C ASN A 21 -5.60 -9.77 9.92
N VAL A 22 -5.33 -10.89 10.60
CA VAL A 22 -5.03 -10.93 12.03
C VAL A 22 -3.81 -11.80 12.22
N ARG A 23 -2.85 -11.28 12.94
CA ARG A 23 -1.61 -11.96 13.33
C ARG A 23 -1.46 -11.95 14.84
N PHE A 24 -0.94 -13.01 15.38
CA PHE A 24 -0.56 -13.10 16.79
C PHE A 24 0.53 -14.15 16.98
N GLY A 25 1.42 -13.94 17.95
CA GLY A 25 2.48 -14.86 18.31
C GLY A 25 1.96 -16.11 19.02
N LYS A 26 2.84 -16.79 19.78
CA LYS A 26 2.46 -17.98 20.55
C LYS A 26 1.45 -17.67 21.65
N GLU A 27 1.63 -16.54 22.28
CA GLU A 27 0.69 -15.98 23.24
C GLU A 27 -0.12 -14.89 22.54
N VAL A 28 -1.32 -14.59 23.05
CA VAL A 28 -2.26 -13.65 22.41
C VAL A 28 -1.68 -12.23 22.30
N ASP A 29 -0.75 -11.88 23.20
CA ASP A 29 -0.13 -10.55 23.27
C ASP A 29 1.21 -10.47 22.53
N ASP A 30 1.66 -11.55 21.90
CA ASP A 30 2.92 -11.58 21.14
C ASP A 30 2.69 -11.24 19.68
N ASP A 31 3.12 -10.06 19.25
CA ASP A 31 3.15 -9.69 17.84
C ASP A 31 4.31 -10.39 17.10
N PRO A 32 4.06 -10.98 15.92
CA PRO A 32 5.11 -11.59 15.14
C PRO A 32 6.10 -10.55 14.63
N LEU A 33 7.40 -10.80 14.87
CA LEU A 33 8.47 -9.92 14.38
C LEU A 33 8.65 -10.04 12.86
N TYR A 34 8.61 -11.26 12.34
CA TYR A 34 8.71 -11.57 10.91
C TYR A 34 8.20 -12.99 10.64
N CYS A 35 7.96 -13.30 9.37
CA CYS A 35 7.63 -14.64 8.91
C CYS A 35 8.85 -15.31 8.27
N GLU A 36 9.26 -16.47 8.77
CA GLU A 36 10.39 -17.23 8.20
C GLU A 36 10.08 -17.82 6.83
N LEU A 37 8.80 -18.13 6.57
CA LEU A 37 8.37 -18.70 5.29
C LEU A 37 8.41 -17.68 4.15
N GLY A 38 8.23 -16.39 4.45
CA GLY A 38 8.17 -15.31 3.48
C GLY A 38 7.11 -14.27 3.79
N PRO A 39 6.95 -13.26 2.93
CA PRO A 39 5.98 -12.21 3.12
C PRO A 39 4.55 -12.73 2.97
N GLU A 40 3.64 -12.17 3.74
CA GLU A 40 2.18 -12.37 3.59
C GLU A 40 1.59 -11.45 2.52
N ILE A 41 2.22 -10.30 2.34
CA ILE A 41 1.84 -9.26 1.37
C ILE A 41 3.05 -8.92 0.52
N ALA A 42 2.88 -8.87 -0.80
CA ALA A 42 3.90 -8.39 -1.72
C ALA A 42 3.43 -7.13 -2.44
N ASP A 43 4.22 -6.07 -2.36
CA ASP A 43 4.09 -4.93 -3.25
C ASP A 43 4.83 -5.28 -4.55
N ILE A 44 4.12 -5.43 -5.65
CA ILE A 44 4.71 -5.77 -6.95
C ILE A 44 4.43 -4.65 -7.94
N GLU A 45 5.47 -3.90 -8.31
CA GLU A 45 5.37 -2.90 -9.35
C GLU A 45 5.43 -3.57 -10.72
N VAL A 46 4.34 -3.52 -11.46
CA VAL A 46 4.24 -4.15 -12.78
C VAL A 46 4.38 -3.14 -13.93
N VAL A 47 4.42 -1.85 -13.61
CA VAL A 47 4.70 -0.79 -14.59
C VAL A 47 5.25 0.47 -13.92
N ALA A 48 6.28 1.06 -14.54
CA ALA A 48 6.88 2.34 -14.18
C ALA A 48 7.02 3.26 -15.41
N GLY A 49 7.38 4.51 -15.19
CA GLY A 49 7.67 5.50 -16.24
C GLY A 49 6.44 6.26 -16.68
N LYS A 50 5.74 5.84 -17.75
CA LYS A 50 4.55 6.54 -18.24
C LYS A 50 3.43 6.49 -17.21
N CYS A 51 2.77 7.64 -16.95
CA CYS A 51 1.67 7.76 -16.00
C CYS A 51 0.58 8.67 -16.58
N PRO A 52 -0.71 8.30 -16.47
CA PRO A 52 -1.82 9.19 -16.83
C PRO A 52 -1.75 10.50 -16.04
N LYS A 53 -1.74 11.63 -16.76
CA LYS A 53 -1.59 12.95 -16.14
C LYS A 53 -2.92 13.44 -15.58
N ILE A 54 -2.89 14.00 -14.39
CA ILE A 54 -4.05 14.64 -13.76
C ILE A 54 -4.10 16.10 -14.22
N ASN A 55 -5.17 16.47 -14.90
CA ASN A 55 -5.33 17.82 -15.48
C ASN A 55 -4.09 18.24 -16.31
N GLY A 56 -3.51 17.29 -17.07
CA GLY A 56 -2.35 17.52 -17.91
C GLY A 56 -1.01 17.64 -17.16
N LYS A 57 -0.97 17.39 -15.84
CA LYS A 57 0.21 17.54 -14.99
C LYS A 57 0.60 16.23 -14.31
N ASN A 58 1.88 16.06 -14.06
CA ASN A 58 2.41 15.00 -13.21
C ASN A 58 2.31 15.40 -11.73
N CYS A 59 2.14 14.42 -10.84
CA CYS A 59 2.13 14.66 -9.40
C CYS A 59 3.45 15.30 -8.93
N ALA A 60 3.36 16.42 -8.21
CA ALA A 60 4.53 17.16 -7.71
C ALA A 60 5.37 16.34 -6.69
N PHE A 61 4.74 15.38 -6.02
CA PHE A 61 5.36 14.57 -4.96
C PHE A 61 5.50 13.09 -5.34
N CYS A 62 5.51 12.75 -6.64
CA CYS A 62 5.67 11.36 -7.06
C CYS A 62 7.05 10.81 -6.66
N TYR A 63 7.05 9.85 -5.76
CA TYR A 63 8.28 9.23 -5.25
C TYR A 63 9.00 8.36 -6.29
N LYS A 64 8.28 7.86 -7.30
CA LYS A 64 8.81 7.04 -8.40
C LYS A 64 9.28 7.87 -9.61
N ASN A 65 9.11 9.19 -9.61
CA ASN A 65 9.36 10.05 -10.77
C ASN A 65 8.58 9.68 -12.04
N ASN A 66 7.48 8.93 -11.91
CA ASN A 66 6.65 8.55 -13.04
C ASN A 66 6.06 9.78 -13.76
N GLY A 67 5.81 9.65 -15.08
CA GLY A 67 5.24 10.71 -15.91
C GLY A 67 6.01 10.97 -17.19
N GLY A 68 6.98 10.11 -17.53
CA GLY A 68 7.63 10.06 -18.85
C GLY A 68 6.68 9.54 -19.94
N ASP A 69 7.20 9.43 -21.16
CA ASP A 69 6.43 8.98 -22.33
C ASP A 69 6.53 7.45 -22.55
N VAL A 70 7.51 6.80 -21.94
CA VAL A 70 7.76 5.36 -22.08
C VAL A 70 7.24 4.62 -20.85
N ALA A 71 6.50 3.54 -21.09
CA ALA A 71 6.09 2.59 -20.06
C ALA A 71 7.12 1.44 -20.01
N ASN A 72 7.66 1.19 -18.82
CA ASN A 72 8.48 0.02 -18.53
C ASN A 72 7.58 -0.99 -17.83
N CYS A 73 7.25 -2.08 -18.52
CA CYS A 73 6.27 -3.06 -18.07
C CYS A 73 6.96 -4.40 -17.75
N MET A 74 6.54 -5.00 -16.62
CA MET A 74 6.71 -6.43 -16.40
C MET A 74 5.79 -7.17 -17.36
N THR A 75 6.25 -8.25 -17.99
CA THR A 75 5.40 -9.09 -18.83
C THR A 75 4.62 -10.09 -17.98
N LEU A 76 3.50 -10.61 -18.51
CA LEU A 76 2.71 -11.65 -17.82
C LEU A 76 3.58 -12.90 -17.52
N SER A 77 4.48 -13.29 -18.43
CA SER A 77 5.40 -14.41 -18.20
C SER A 77 6.34 -14.14 -17.02
N GLN A 78 6.92 -12.94 -16.94
CA GLN A 78 7.78 -12.53 -15.83
C GLN A 78 7.03 -12.47 -14.52
N PHE A 79 5.78 -12.00 -14.55
CA PHE A 79 4.91 -11.97 -13.38
C PHE A 79 4.59 -13.39 -12.87
N LYS A 80 4.21 -14.30 -13.77
CA LYS A 80 3.96 -15.71 -13.43
C LYS A 80 5.18 -16.36 -12.78
N GLU A 81 6.35 -16.20 -13.40
CA GLU A 81 7.60 -16.72 -12.86
C GLU A 81 7.89 -16.18 -11.45
N LEU A 82 7.64 -14.88 -11.22
CA LEU A 82 7.79 -14.30 -9.88
C LEU A 82 6.79 -14.91 -8.88
N ILE A 83 5.51 -15.03 -9.25
CA ILE A 83 4.48 -15.57 -8.37
C ILE A 83 4.70 -17.05 -8.06
N ASP A 84 5.13 -17.82 -9.05
CA ASP A 84 5.43 -19.26 -8.87
C ASP A 84 6.65 -19.47 -7.97
N PHE A 85 7.58 -18.51 -7.95
CA PHE A 85 8.73 -18.50 -7.04
C PHE A 85 8.36 -18.08 -5.62
N MET A 86 7.29 -17.27 -5.41
CA MET A 86 6.89 -16.74 -4.11
C MET A 86 6.43 -17.84 -3.14
N PRO A 87 6.49 -17.59 -1.83
CA PRO A 87 6.08 -18.58 -0.84
C PRO A 87 4.57 -18.78 -0.82
N LYS A 88 4.13 -19.96 -0.42
CA LYS A 88 2.70 -20.34 -0.41
C LYS A 88 1.85 -19.57 0.62
N ASN A 89 2.47 -18.91 1.58
CA ASN A 89 1.79 -18.06 2.56
C ASN A 89 1.49 -16.65 2.02
N LEU A 90 1.93 -16.30 0.80
CA LEU A 90 1.56 -15.04 0.18
C LEU A 90 0.04 -14.99 -0.02
N SER A 91 -0.61 -14.08 0.69
CA SER A 91 -2.07 -13.95 0.69
C SER A 91 -2.57 -12.81 -0.19
N GLN A 92 -1.76 -11.75 -0.34
CA GLN A 92 -2.15 -10.53 -1.01
C GLN A 92 -1.02 -9.95 -1.87
N ILE A 93 -1.41 -9.30 -2.95
CA ILE A 93 -0.55 -8.45 -3.77
C ILE A 93 -1.12 -7.04 -3.77
N ALA A 94 -0.28 -6.06 -3.43
CA ALA A 94 -0.53 -4.66 -3.73
C ALA A 94 0.19 -4.32 -5.04
N PHE A 95 -0.57 -4.22 -6.13
CA PHE A 95 0.01 -3.92 -7.44
C PHE A 95 0.46 -2.46 -7.52
N GLY A 96 1.75 -2.26 -7.80
CA GLY A 96 2.32 -0.96 -8.17
C GLY A 96 2.06 -0.70 -9.65
N ILE A 97 1.15 0.22 -9.93
CA ILE A 97 0.79 0.66 -11.28
C ILE A 97 0.86 2.18 -11.40
N THR A 98 1.04 2.66 -12.62
CA THR A 98 0.91 4.08 -12.95
C THR A 98 -0.48 4.41 -13.46
N GLY A 99 -1.10 3.46 -14.17
CA GLY A 99 -2.47 3.47 -14.65
C GLY A 99 -2.90 2.07 -15.03
N VAL A 100 -4.20 1.79 -15.00
CA VAL A 100 -4.75 0.44 -15.23
C VAL A 100 -4.58 -0.04 -16.68
N LYS A 101 -4.37 0.89 -17.63
CA LYS A 101 -4.13 0.60 -19.05
C LYS A 101 -2.68 0.74 -19.46
N THR A 102 -1.80 1.16 -18.55
CA THR A 102 -0.40 1.44 -18.90
C THR A 102 0.38 0.15 -19.14
N ASN A 103 0.11 -0.90 -18.35
CA ASN A 103 0.55 -2.25 -18.66
C ASN A 103 -0.62 -3.01 -19.32
N PRO A 104 -0.51 -3.41 -20.61
CA PRO A 104 -1.63 -4.06 -21.31
C PRO A 104 -2.01 -5.43 -20.73
N GLU A 105 -1.10 -6.09 -20.00
CA GLU A 105 -1.29 -7.42 -19.42
C GLU A 105 -1.69 -7.35 -17.92
N PHE A 106 -2.02 -6.16 -17.39
CA PHE A 106 -2.31 -5.95 -15.96
C PHE A 106 -3.47 -6.81 -15.45
N PHE A 107 -4.58 -6.86 -16.17
CA PHE A 107 -5.74 -7.63 -15.73
C PHE A 107 -5.51 -9.15 -15.86
N GLU A 108 -4.70 -9.59 -16.81
CA GLU A 108 -4.28 -10.99 -16.96
C GLU A 108 -3.37 -11.41 -15.79
N MET A 109 -2.52 -10.50 -15.28
CA MET A 109 -1.74 -10.72 -14.06
C MET A 109 -2.64 -10.87 -12.83
N MET A 110 -3.65 -10.00 -12.69
CA MET A 110 -4.64 -10.12 -11.61
C MET A 110 -5.44 -11.43 -11.71
N GLN A 111 -5.80 -11.86 -12.92
CA GLN A 111 -6.47 -13.14 -13.12
C GLN A 111 -5.58 -14.29 -12.66
N TYR A 112 -4.31 -14.29 -13.05
CA TYR A 112 -3.36 -15.31 -12.61
C TYR A 112 -3.21 -15.35 -11.08
N ALA A 113 -3.04 -14.18 -10.43
CA ALA A 113 -2.98 -14.10 -8.96
C ALA A 113 -4.24 -14.71 -8.31
N LYS A 114 -5.42 -14.40 -8.84
CA LYS A 114 -6.69 -14.97 -8.38
C LYS A 114 -6.75 -16.50 -8.55
N ASP A 115 -6.31 -17.01 -9.70
CA ASP A 115 -6.34 -18.45 -10.01
C ASP A 115 -5.45 -19.25 -9.05
N VAL A 116 -4.32 -18.69 -8.61
CA VAL A 116 -3.44 -19.28 -7.59
C VAL A 116 -3.86 -18.93 -6.16
N GLY A 117 -4.97 -18.21 -5.98
CA GLY A 117 -5.60 -17.96 -4.70
C GLY A 117 -5.10 -16.72 -3.95
N ILE A 118 -4.35 -15.84 -4.60
CA ILE A 118 -3.84 -14.58 -4.04
C ILE A 118 -4.82 -13.44 -4.34
N VAL A 119 -5.06 -12.57 -3.35
CA VAL A 119 -5.94 -11.40 -3.49
C VAL A 119 -5.16 -10.22 -4.05
N SER A 120 -5.63 -9.67 -5.16
CA SER A 120 -5.05 -8.49 -5.81
C SER A 120 -5.68 -7.20 -5.27
N ASN A 121 -4.84 -6.22 -4.97
CA ASN A 121 -5.25 -4.86 -4.61
C ASN A 121 -4.42 -3.86 -5.42
N TYR A 122 -4.95 -2.67 -5.69
CA TYR A 122 -4.16 -1.61 -6.34
C TYR A 122 -4.65 -0.22 -5.97
N THR A 123 -3.79 0.76 -6.20
CA THR A 123 -4.11 2.19 -6.09
C THR A 123 -4.10 2.82 -7.47
N THR A 124 -5.14 3.62 -7.78
CA THR A 124 -5.26 4.36 -9.04
C THR A 124 -5.44 5.85 -8.81
N ASN A 125 -5.10 6.68 -9.80
CA ASN A 125 -5.49 8.08 -9.84
C ASN A 125 -6.87 8.30 -10.49
N GLY A 126 -7.52 7.24 -11.00
CA GLY A 126 -8.85 7.26 -11.60
C GLY A 126 -8.90 7.70 -13.06
N VAL A 127 -7.83 8.28 -13.61
CA VAL A 127 -7.86 8.94 -14.94
C VAL A 127 -8.17 7.97 -16.08
N ASP A 128 -7.62 6.76 -16.03
CA ASP A 128 -7.76 5.75 -17.09
C ASP A 128 -8.66 4.57 -16.71
N LEU A 129 -9.36 4.66 -15.57
CA LEU A 129 -10.28 3.62 -15.09
C LEU A 129 -11.65 3.80 -15.73
N ASP A 130 -11.84 3.31 -16.96
CA ASP A 130 -13.14 3.30 -17.64
C ASP A 130 -14.05 2.17 -17.16
N ASP A 131 -15.28 2.10 -17.70
CA ASP A 131 -16.29 1.16 -17.26
C ASP A 131 -15.86 -0.30 -17.52
N ALA A 132 -15.19 -0.57 -18.64
CA ALA A 132 -14.67 -1.92 -18.92
C ALA A 132 -13.58 -2.34 -17.91
N CYS A 133 -12.73 -1.41 -17.50
CA CYS A 133 -11.73 -1.64 -16.46
C CYS A 133 -12.39 -1.80 -15.07
N ILE A 134 -13.47 -1.04 -14.78
CA ILE A 134 -14.23 -1.20 -13.54
C ILE A 134 -14.83 -2.61 -13.44
N GLU A 135 -15.44 -3.11 -14.52
CA GLU A 135 -16.01 -4.46 -14.55
C GLU A 135 -14.95 -5.53 -14.24
N LYS A 136 -13.78 -5.47 -14.89
CA LYS A 136 -12.65 -6.37 -14.60
C LYS A 136 -12.16 -6.21 -13.15
N THR A 137 -12.09 -4.99 -12.64
CA THR A 137 -11.72 -4.72 -11.25
C THR A 137 -12.67 -5.38 -10.26
N LEU A 138 -13.98 -5.30 -10.49
CA LEU A 138 -14.98 -5.93 -9.63
C LEU A 138 -14.87 -7.46 -9.63
N ASP A 139 -14.37 -8.06 -10.70
CA ASP A 139 -14.17 -9.51 -10.80
C ASP A 139 -12.87 -9.98 -10.14
N LEU A 140 -11.81 -9.20 -10.22
CA LEU A 140 -10.44 -9.66 -9.95
C LEU A 140 -9.83 -9.05 -8.69
N CYS A 141 -10.32 -7.88 -8.25
CA CYS A 141 -9.70 -7.12 -7.18
C CYS A 141 -10.38 -7.34 -5.83
N GLY A 142 -9.59 -7.41 -4.77
CA GLY A 142 -10.10 -7.41 -3.40
C GLY A 142 -10.54 -6.02 -2.96
N ARG A 143 -9.67 -5.02 -3.16
CA ARG A 143 -9.92 -3.60 -2.84
C ARG A 143 -9.15 -2.70 -3.77
N ILE A 144 -9.70 -1.50 -3.99
CA ILE A 144 -8.97 -0.41 -4.63
C ILE A 144 -8.88 0.80 -3.71
N ALA A 145 -7.81 1.54 -3.86
CA ALA A 145 -7.71 2.89 -3.34
C ALA A 145 -7.65 3.89 -4.50
N VAL A 146 -8.31 5.03 -4.34
CA VAL A 146 -8.26 6.12 -5.30
C VAL A 146 -7.50 7.28 -4.69
N SER A 147 -6.44 7.72 -5.35
CA SER A 147 -5.66 8.87 -4.91
C SER A 147 -6.47 10.15 -5.11
N CYS A 148 -6.64 10.92 -4.04
CA CYS A 148 -7.37 12.18 -4.09
C CYS A 148 -6.37 13.35 -4.04
N TYR A 149 -6.27 14.09 -5.14
CA TYR A 149 -5.31 15.17 -5.29
C TYR A 149 -5.99 16.54 -5.16
N GLU A 150 -5.24 17.49 -4.60
CA GLU A 150 -5.66 18.89 -4.57
C GLU A 150 -5.94 19.41 -5.98
N GLY A 151 -7.11 20.08 -6.16
CA GLY A 151 -7.56 20.58 -7.45
C GLY A 151 -8.04 19.50 -8.43
N ALA A 152 -8.24 18.25 -7.95
CA ALA A 152 -8.75 17.13 -8.76
C ALA A 152 -9.60 16.14 -7.94
N LYS A 153 -10.27 16.59 -6.87
CA LYS A 153 -11.17 15.77 -6.03
C LYS A 153 -12.27 15.11 -6.88
N GLU A 154 -12.75 15.81 -7.88
CA GLU A 154 -13.83 15.38 -8.75
C GLU A 154 -13.49 14.07 -9.47
N ILE A 155 -12.24 13.90 -9.92
CA ILE A 155 -11.76 12.66 -10.56
C ILE A 155 -11.86 11.50 -9.57
N CYS A 156 -11.42 11.71 -8.33
CA CYS A 156 -11.49 10.71 -7.28
C CYS A 156 -12.94 10.32 -6.97
N TYR A 157 -13.80 11.32 -6.72
CA TYR A 157 -15.20 11.09 -6.31
C TYR A 157 -16.03 10.48 -7.44
N ASP A 158 -15.84 10.94 -8.69
CA ASP A 158 -16.49 10.32 -9.85
C ASP A 158 -16.06 8.85 -10.03
N THR A 159 -14.78 8.58 -9.91
CA THR A 159 -14.27 7.20 -9.97
C THR A 159 -14.91 6.31 -8.91
N MET A 160 -14.96 6.77 -7.66
CA MET A 160 -15.57 6.02 -6.56
C MET A 160 -17.07 5.80 -6.76
N LYS A 161 -17.77 6.82 -7.27
CA LYS A 161 -19.20 6.76 -7.63
C LYS A 161 -19.45 5.69 -8.70
N ARG A 162 -18.70 5.73 -9.80
CA ARG A 162 -18.85 4.78 -10.93
C ARG A 162 -18.57 3.33 -10.47
N VAL A 163 -17.54 3.12 -9.65
CA VAL A 163 -17.26 1.79 -9.06
C VAL A 163 -18.41 1.33 -8.17
N GLY A 164 -18.95 2.20 -7.32
CA GLY A 164 -20.08 1.88 -6.45
C GLY A 164 -21.35 1.56 -7.23
N GLU A 165 -21.66 2.31 -8.28
CA GLU A 165 -22.80 2.06 -9.16
C GLU A 165 -22.68 0.73 -9.91
N ALA A 166 -21.50 0.43 -10.47
CA ALA A 166 -21.25 -0.84 -11.15
C ALA A 166 -21.33 -2.04 -10.17
N ALA A 167 -20.77 -1.92 -8.96
CA ALA A 167 -20.89 -2.94 -7.93
C ALA A 167 -22.36 -3.17 -7.51
N SER A 168 -23.14 -2.09 -7.34
CA SER A 168 -24.56 -2.17 -6.96
C SER A 168 -25.40 -2.86 -8.02
N LYS A 169 -25.14 -2.66 -9.31
CA LYS A 169 -25.79 -3.39 -10.42
C LYS A 169 -25.58 -4.91 -10.34
N ARG A 170 -24.50 -5.34 -9.69
CA ARG A 170 -24.15 -6.74 -9.46
C ARG A 170 -24.58 -7.26 -8.08
N ASN A 171 -25.36 -6.49 -7.31
CA ASN A 171 -25.69 -6.77 -5.91
C ASN A 171 -24.43 -7.01 -5.03
N LYS A 172 -23.33 -6.34 -5.35
CA LYS A 172 -22.03 -6.44 -4.65
C LYS A 172 -21.75 -5.14 -3.90
N LYS A 173 -21.19 -5.25 -2.69
CA LYS A 173 -20.59 -4.11 -1.98
C LYS A 173 -19.11 -4.08 -2.30
N PHE A 174 -18.64 -2.99 -2.85
CA PHE A 174 -17.22 -2.80 -3.18
C PHE A 174 -16.79 -1.36 -2.84
N PRO A 175 -16.66 -1.03 -1.54
CA PRO A 175 -16.25 0.30 -1.12
C PRO A 175 -14.80 0.57 -1.53
N CYS A 176 -14.53 1.82 -1.92
CA CYS A 176 -13.19 2.28 -2.29
C CYS A 176 -12.54 3.02 -1.11
N ASN A 177 -11.24 2.84 -0.95
CA ASN A 177 -10.47 3.69 -0.04
C ASN A 177 -10.00 4.96 -0.77
N ILE A 178 -9.81 6.03 -0.03
CA ILE A 178 -9.12 7.23 -0.51
C ILE A 178 -7.68 7.21 0.01
N HIS A 179 -6.71 7.51 -0.86
CA HIS A 179 -5.34 7.80 -0.45
C HIS A 179 -5.08 9.31 -0.51
N LEU A 180 -4.64 9.87 0.61
CA LEU A 180 -4.25 11.27 0.76
C LEU A 180 -2.80 11.37 1.20
N VAL A 181 -2.00 12.17 0.49
CA VAL A 181 -0.63 12.46 0.92
C VAL A 181 -0.67 13.60 1.94
N LEU A 182 -0.12 13.38 3.13
CA LEU A 182 0.02 14.38 4.18
C LEU A 182 1.40 15.03 4.10
N SER A 183 1.39 16.35 4.02
CA SER A 183 2.55 17.25 4.12
C SER A 183 2.07 18.60 4.64
N LYS A 184 2.98 19.51 4.97
CA LYS A 184 2.61 20.90 5.30
C LYS A 184 1.80 21.55 4.17
N ALA A 185 2.18 21.31 2.91
CA ALA A 185 1.51 21.89 1.75
C ALA A 185 0.12 21.30 1.50
N THR A 186 -0.12 20.01 1.81
CA THR A 186 -1.38 19.32 1.50
C THR A 186 -2.32 19.20 2.71
N CYS A 187 -1.93 19.70 3.88
CA CYS A 187 -2.73 19.59 5.11
C CYS A 187 -4.14 20.20 4.97
N SER A 188 -4.26 21.35 4.30
CA SER A 188 -5.56 21.97 4.02
C SER A 188 -6.45 21.07 3.16
N HIS A 189 -5.87 20.48 2.10
CA HIS A 189 -6.59 19.54 1.24
C HIS A 189 -7.04 18.29 2.00
N VAL A 190 -6.20 17.74 2.88
CA VAL A 190 -6.58 16.61 3.75
C VAL A 190 -7.79 16.99 4.62
N LYS A 191 -7.77 18.17 5.26
CA LYS A 191 -8.89 18.67 6.07
C LYS A 191 -10.17 18.87 5.24
N ASP A 192 -10.05 19.37 4.01
CA ASP A 192 -11.20 19.53 3.11
C ASP A 192 -11.85 18.20 2.76
N VAL A 193 -11.05 17.16 2.45
CA VAL A 193 -11.57 15.82 2.16
C VAL A 193 -12.20 15.19 3.42
N LEU A 194 -11.63 15.39 4.60
CA LEU A 194 -12.22 14.92 5.85
C LEU A 194 -13.58 15.61 6.13
N ASN A 195 -13.72 16.89 5.83
CA ASN A 195 -15.00 17.59 5.92
C ASN A 195 -16.02 17.04 4.92
N ASP A 196 -15.60 16.78 3.68
CA ASP A 196 -16.46 16.15 2.67
C ASP A 196 -16.92 14.74 3.13
N ALA A 197 -16.04 13.97 3.78
CA ALA A 197 -16.41 12.67 4.35
C ALA A 197 -17.44 12.81 5.49
N LYS A 198 -17.20 13.74 6.43
CA LYS A 198 -18.14 14.05 7.52
C LYS A 198 -19.52 14.45 6.97
N ASP A 199 -19.55 15.25 5.91
CA ASP A 199 -20.78 15.74 5.29
C ASP A 199 -21.45 14.70 4.38
N GLY A 200 -20.90 13.47 4.24
CA GLY A 200 -21.44 12.42 3.38
C GLY A 200 -21.34 12.69 1.88
N LYS A 201 -20.44 13.59 1.45
CA LYS A 201 -20.28 13.98 0.04
C LYS A 201 -19.45 13.00 -0.77
N ILE A 202 -18.71 12.09 -0.12
CA ILE A 202 -17.84 11.14 -0.79
C ILE A 202 -18.62 9.85 -1.09
N PRO A 203 -18.92 9.54 -2.35
CA PRO A 203 -19.66 8.34 -2.69
C PRO A 203 -18.84 7.09 -2.48
N ASN A 204 -19.48 6.00 -2.06
CA ASN A 204 -18.87 4.65 -1.96
C ASN A 204 -17.59 4.60 -1.10
N LEU A 205 -17.48 5.45 -0.07
CA LEU A 205 -16.30 5.54 0.79
C LEU A 205 -16.17 4.31 1.69
N GLY A 206 -15.00 3.66 1.64
CA GLY A 206 -14.59 2.62 2.57
C GLY A 206 -13.84 3.19 3.77
N ALA A 207 -12.67 3.76 3.52
CA ALA A 207 -11.82 4.42 4.52
C ALA A 207 -10.96 5.50 3.87
N ILE A 208 -10.41 6.39 4.68
CA ILE A 208 -9.42 7.38 4.27
C ILE A 208 -8.06 6.93 4.80
N VAL A 209 -7.10 6.72 3.92
CA VAL A 209 -5.73 6.33 4.25
C VAL A 209 -4.80 7.52 4.04
N ILE A 210 -4.16 7.94 5.11
CA ILE A 210 -3.24 9.07 5.14
C ILE A 210 -1.83 8.55 4.91
N LEU A 211 -1.22 8.99 3.83
CA LEU A 211 0.13 8.61 3.44
C LEU A 211 1.09 9.74 3.79
N ARG A 212 2.03 9.47 4.66
CA ARG A 212 3.09 10.43 4.97
C ARG A 212 3.93 10.71 3.72
N ILE A 213 4.19 11.98 3.41
CA ILE A 213 5.15 12.35 2.36
C ILE A 213 6.56 11.89 2.73
N LYS A 214 7.31 11.41 1.72
CA LYS A 214 8.72 11.00 1.88
C LYS A 214 9.58 11.79 0.89
N PRO A 215 10.79 12.23 1.28
CA PRO A 215 11.68 13.03 0.43
C PRO A 215 12.36 12.17 -0.64
N VAL A 216 11.57 11.49 -1.47
CA VAL A 216 12.03 10.60 -2.55
C VAL A 216 11.44 11.05 -3.88
N GLY A 217 12.15 10.83 -4.95
CA GLY A 217 11.72 11.21 -6.30
C GLY A 217 11.50 12.73 -6.41
N ARG A 218 10.36 13.14 -6.96
CA ARG A 218 10.02 14.58 -7.07
C ARG A 218 9.81 15.27 -5.72
N ALA A 219 9.48 14.49 -4.69
CA ALA A 219 9.33 15.01 -3.34
C ALA A 219 10.68 15.26 -2.62
N SER A 220 11.82 14.89 -3.20
CA SER A 220 13.16 15.05 -2.56
C SER A 220 13.51 16.47 -2.15
N LYS A 221 12.87 17.47 -2.76
CA LYS A 221 13.06 18.90 -2.45
C LYS A 221 11.94 19.50 -1.59
N ILE A 222 10.97 18.68 -1.17
CA ILE A 222 9.83 19.12 -0.37
C ILE A 222 10.19 18.92 1.11
N ASP A 223 9.79 19.86 1.97
CA ASP A 223 9.87 19.68 3.42
C ASP A 223 8.92 18.55 3.84
N CYS A 224 9.50 17.44 4.29
CA CYS A 224 8.79 16.23 4.69
C CYS A 224 8.59 16.12 6.20
N VAL A 225 9.02 17.11 6.97
CA VAL A 225 8.72 17.18 8.41
C VAL A 225 7.26 17.56 8.58
N ILE A 226 6.50 16.71 9.24
CA ILE A 226 5.08 16.89 9.51
C ILE A 226 4.91 17.18 11.00
N PRO A 227 4.38 18.35 11.39
CA PRO A 227 4.12 18.65 12.79
C PRO A 227 3.17 17.60 13.41
N LYS A 228 3.47 17.13 14.61
CA LYS A 228 2.66 16.15 15.35
C LYS A 228 1.21 16.59 15.50
N ASP A 229 0.97 17.90 15.64
CA ASP A 229 -0.37 18.46 15.74
C ASP A 229 -1.24 18.14 14.50
N TYR A 230 -0.65 17.94 13.31
CA TYR A 230 -1.43 17.55 12.13
C TYR A 230 -2.00 16.14 12.27
N TYR A 231 -1.20 15.21 12.81
CA TYR A 231 -1.68 13.86 13.10
C TYR A 231 -2.77 13.90 14.18
N ARG A 232 -2.58 14.68 15.24
CA ARG A 232 -3.57 14.85 16.31
C ARG A 232 -4.89 15.39 15.76
N GLU A 233 -4.85 16.48 14.99
CA GLU A 233 -6.05 17.06 14.40
C GLU A 233 -6.81 16.08 13.50
N ILE A 234 -6.11 15.27 12.70
CA ILE A 234 -6.71 14.25 11.82
C ILE A 234 -7.34 13.14 12.67
N VAL A 235 -6.61 12.59 13.64
CA VAL A 235 -7.10 11.51 14.52
C VAL A 235 -8.35 11.97 15.27
N ASP A 236 -8.28 13.12 15.95
CA ASP A 236 -9.39 13.67 16.73
C ASP A 236 -10.62 13.92 15.84
N PHE A 237 -10.41 14.48 14.65
CA PHE A 237 -11.48 14.75 13.70
C PHE A 237 -12.17 13.46 13.23
N CYS A 238 -11.38 12.44 12.85
CA CYS A 238 -11.91 11.17 12.39
C CYS A 238 -12.67 10.43 13.49
N LEU A 239 -12.12 10.36 14.70
CA LEU A 239 -12.78 9.74 15.85
C LEU A 239 -14.10 10.44 16.21
N LYS A 240 -14.06 11.77 16.30
CA LYS A 240 -15.26 12.58 16.62
C LYS A 240 -16.39 12.40 15.60
N ASN A 241 -16.06 12.21 14.33
CA ASN A 241 -17.04 12.13 13.25
C ASN A 241 -17.28 10.70 12.75
N ASN A 242 -16.77 9.68 13.44
CA ASN A 242 -16.91 8.26 13.09
C ASN A 242 -16.47 7.95 11.63
N ILE A 243 -15.38 8.60 11.16
CA ILE A 243 -14.78 8.37 9.87
C ILE A 243 -13.79 7.23 10.00
N LYS A 244 -13.89 6.19 9.14
CA LYS A 244 -12.89 5.14 9.07
C LYS A 244 -11.62 5.68 8.44
N PHE A 245 -10.51 5.55 9.14
CA PHE A 245 -9.22 6.06 8.70
C PHE A 245 -8.09 5.08 8.98
N GLY A 246 -6.96 5.29 8.33
CA GLY A 246 -5.70 4.59 8.57
C GLY A 246 -4.53 5.46 8.16
N PHE A 247 -3.34 5.06 8.58
CA PHE A 247 -2.08 5.69 8.18
C PHE A 247 -1.16 4.63 7.56
N ASP A 248 -0.24 5.08 6.72
CA ASP A 248 0.82 4.19 6.28
C ASP A 248 1.80 3.92 7.43
N SER A 249 2.47 2.77 7.39
CA SER A 249 3.42 2.35 8.43
C SER A 249 4.60 3.32 8.62
N CYS A 250 4.89 4.18 7.65
CA CYS A 250 5.90 5.23 7.80
C CYS A 250 5.44 6.38 8.72
N GLY A 251 4.14 6.58 8.90
CA GLY A 251 3.57 7.53 9.84
C GLY A 251 3.19 6.91 11.20
N ALA A 252 3.37 5.60 11.35
CA ALA A 252 2.86 4.83 12.50
C ALA A 252 3.35 5.38 13.85
N LYS A 253 4.64 5.72 13.97
CA LYS A 253 5.22 6.24 15.21
C LYS A 253 4.52 7.53 15.68
N ALA A 254 4.36 8.52 14.80
CA ALA A 254 3.73 9.78 15.14
C ALA A 254 2.25 9.60 15.56
N VAL A 255 1.55 8.66 14.89
CA VAL A 255 0.16 8.30 15.22
C VAL A 255 0.07 7.58 16.55
N GLU A 256 0.96 6.61 16.81
CA GLU A 256 1.05 5.89 18.09
C GLU A 256 1.22 6.87 19.25
N GLU A 257 2.16 7.80 19.14
CA GLU A 257 2.38 8.83 20.16
C GLU A 257 1.13 9.69 20.41
N VAL A 258 0.42 10.09 19.34
CA VAL A 258 -0.84 10.85 19.47
C VAL A 258 -1.92 10.03 20.15
N LEU A 259 -2.06 8.74 19.81
CA LEU A 259 -3.07 7.87 20.40
C LEU A 259 -2.80 7.60 21.89
N VAL A 260 -1.52 7.42 22.27
CA VAL A 260 -1.11 7.29 23.68
C VAL A 260 -1.45 8.56 24.46
N GLU A 261 -1.07 9.74 23.95
CA GLU A 261 -1.33 11.03 24.58
C GLU A 261 -2.83 11.35 24.73
N THR A 262 -3.65 10.86 23.81
CA THR A 262 -5.11 11.05 23.82
C THR A 262 -5.88 9.93 24.53
N GLY A 263 -5.17 8.94 25.10
CA GLY A 263 -5.78 7.84 25.86
C GLY A 263 -6.53 6.81 25.02
N ASN A 264 -6.23 6.72 23.74
CA ASN A 264 -6.87 5.79 22.79
C ASN A 264 -6.14 4.44 22.70
N GLN A 265 -5.87 3.79 23.85
CA GLN A 265 -5.05 2.56 23.95
C GLN A 265 -5.50 1.46 22.98
N LYS A 266 -6.80 1.23 22.82
CA LYS A 266 -7.32 0.20 21.89
C LYS A 266 -6.93 0.41 20.43
N LEU A 267 -6.65 1.65 20.02
CA LEU A 267 -6.17 1.97 18.68
C LEU A 267 -4.64 1.85 18.59
N VAL A 268 -3.93 2.05 19.70
CA VAL A 268 -2.48 1.79 19.78
C VAL A 268 -2.20 0.32 19.45
N ASP A 269 -3.01 -0.59 19.98
CA ASP A 269 -2.88 -2.02 19.74
C ASP A 269 -3.13 -2.42 18.26
N CYS A 270 -3.73 -1.51 17.47
CA CYS A 270 -3.94 -1.68 16.03
C CYS A 270 -2.85 -1.02 15.17
N ILE A 271 -1.84 -0.38 15.76
CA ILE A 271 -0.76 0.26 15.02
C ILE A 271 0.30 -0.75 14.66
N GLU A 272 0.47 -0.96 13.36
CA GLU A 272 1.53 -1.81 12.82
C GLU A 272 2.76 -0.98 12.46
N SER A 273 3.90 -1.38 13.00
CA SER A 273 5.20 -0.82 12.61
C SER A 273 5.55 -1.24 11.18
N CYS A 274 6.63 -0.68 10.61
CA CYS A 274 7.08 -1.03 9.27
C CYS A 274 7.29 -2.54 9.12
N GLU A 275 6.59 -3.16 8.17
CA GLU A 275 6.64 -4.60 7.88
C GLU A 275 7.67 -5.00 6.83
N SER A 276 8.36 -4.02 6.27
CA SER A 276 9.33 -4.20 5.19
C SER A 276 10.37 -5.27 5.51
N SER A 277 10.57 -6.23 4.60
CA SER A 277 11.46 -7.39 4.76
C SER A 277 11.11 -8.33 5.92
N ARG A 278 9.98 -8.13 6.59
CA ARG A 278 9.52 -8.95 7.72
C ARG A 278 8.25 -9.73 7.38
N LEU A 279 7.19 -9.02 7.06
CA LEU A 279 5.86 -9.54 6.73
C LEU A 279 5.40 -9.06 5.35
N SER A 280 6.08 -8.05 4.81
CA SER A 280 5.88 -7.55 3.46
C SER A 280 7.19 -7.49 2.66
N SER A 281 7.06 -7.45 1.34
CA SER A 281 8.18 -7.37 0.39
C SER A 281 7.83 -6.44 -0.76
N TYR A 282 8.84 -5.89 -1.44
CA TYR A 282 8.64 -5.12 -2.65
C TYR A 282 9.51 -5.65 -3.80
N PHE A 283 8.89 -5.82 -4.96
CA PHE A 283 9.55 -6.18 -6.22
C PHE A 283 9.22 -5.14 -7.28
N ASN A 284 10.23 -4.63 -7.97
CA ASN A 284 10.01 -3.68 -9.05
C ASN A 284 9.65 -4.40 -10.36
N TRP A 285 9.37 -3.62 -11.42
CA TRP A 285 8.99 -4.14 -12.74
C TRP A 285 10.07 -5.00 -13.43
N LYS A 286 11.33 -4.96 -12.93
CA LYS A 286 12.42 -5.85 -13.36
C LYS A 286 12.48 -7.14 -12.53
N ARG A 287 11.60 -7.30 -11.54
CA ARG A 287 11.59 -8.38 -10.54
C ARG A 287 12.75 -8.31 -9.54
N GLU A 288 13.43 -7.17 -9.46
CA GLU A 288 14.43 -6.92 -8.44
C GLU A 288 13.76 -6.69 -7.08
N TYR A 289 14.27 -7.35 -6.05
CA TYR A 289 13.82 -7.14 -4.68
C TYR A 289 14.47 -5.90 -4.08
N TRP A 290 13.64 -5.14 -3.38
CA TRP A 290 14.02 -4.04 -2.51
C TRP A 290 13.24 -4.14 -1.21
N SER A 291 13.78 -3.63 -0.10
CA SER A 291 13.12 -3.64 1.20
C SER A 291 11.73 -3.00 1.15
N CYS A 292 11.58 -1.84 0.49
CA CYS A 292 10.29 -1.23 0.19
C CYS A 292 10.40 -0.36 -1.07
N SER A 293 9.27 0.09 -1.61
CA SER A 293 9.22 0.91 -2.82
C SER A 293 9.94 2.27 -2.69
N PHE A 294 10.13 2.78 -1.48
CA PHE A 294 10.86 4.03 -1.22
C PHE A 294 12.37 3.83 -1.13
N CYS A 295 12.83 2.60 -0.90
CA CYS A 295 14.26 2.26 -0.88
C CYS A 295 14.81 2.00 -2.28
N GLU A 296 13.96 1.83 -3.29
CA GLU A 296 14.41 1.57 -4.65
C GLU A 296 15.33 2.67 -5.15
N ASN A 297 16.48 2.27 -5.70
CA ASN A 297 17.58 3.14 -6.14
C ASN A 297 18.25 3.97 -5.02
N ASN A 298 17.98 3.65 -3.76
CA ASN A 298 18.72 4.25 -2.64
C ASN A 298 19.85 3.32 -2.19
N HIS A 299 20.96 3.38 -2.90
CA HIS A 299 22.14 2.52 -2.65
C HIS A 299 22.85 2.79 -1.31
N SER A 300 22.46 3.82 -0.58
CA SER A 300 22.94 4.03 0.80
C SER A 300 22.25 3.11 1.80
N ILE A 301 21.10 2.53 1.44
CA ILE A 301 20.34 1.60 2.28
C ILE A 301 20.63 0.17 1.85
N MET A 302 20.47 -0.12 0.56
CA MET A 302 20.69 -1.45 -0.02
C MET A 302 20.93 -1.36 -1.53
N ASN A 303 21.46 -2.44 -2.10
CA ASN A 303 21.41 -2.68 -3.54
C ASN A 303 20.22 -3.59 -3.87
N ALA A 304 19.81 -3.56 -5.14
CA ALA A 304 18.84 -4.53 -5.64
C ALA A 304 19.35 -5.95 -5.42
N ILE A 305 18.45 -6.85 -5.01
CA ILE A 305 18.74 -8.28 -4.94
C ILE A 305 17.94 -8.98 -6.03
N ASP A 306 18.61 -9.79 -6.84
CA ASP A 306 17.93 -10.68 -7.76
C ASP A 306 17.48 -11.94 -7.00
N PRO A 307 16.16 -12.15 -6.77
CA PRO A 307 15.69 -13.31 -6.03
C PRO A 307 15.94 -14.63 -6.79
N PHE A 308 16.04 -14.58 -8.11
CA PHE A 308 16.28 -15.75 -8.97
C PHE A 308 17.74 -16.19 -9.01
N ALA A 309 18.65 -15.47 -8.35
CA ALA A 309 20.01 -15.93 -8.12
C ALA A 309 20.10 -17.01 -7.02
N PHE A 310 19.00 -17.30 -6.32
CA PHE A 310 18.89 -18.30 -5.27
C PHE A 310 18.13 -19.54 -5.75
N GLU A 311 18.38 -20.70 -5.11
CA GLU A 311 17.77 -21.97 -5.47
C GLU A 311 16.25 -21.94 -5.31
N ASP A 312 15.74 -21.31 -4.23
CA ASP A 312 14.34 -21.17 -3.92
C ASP A 312 14.06 -19.88 -3.13
N PHE A 313 12.77 -19.58 -2.92
CA PHE A 313 12.35 -18.40 -2.17
C PHE A 313 12.86 -18.41 -0.73
N SER A 314 12.90 -19.56 -0.07
CA SER A 314 13.36 -19.68 1.32
C SER A 314 14.83 -19.30 1.45
N SER A 315 15.67 -19.78 0.52
CA SER A 315 17.10 -19.44 0.45
C SER A 315 17.32 -17.95 0.22
N PHE A 316 16.54 -17.35 -0.69
CA PHE A 316 16.54 -15.89 -0.92
C PHE A 316 16.07 -15.13 0.34
N TRP A 317 14.90 -15.45 0.85
CA TRP A 317 14.28 -14.72 1.96
C TRP A 317 15.10 -14.77 3.23
N ASN A 318 15.84 -15.88 3.44
CA ASN A 318 16.66 -16.10 4.63
C ASN A 318 18.16 -15.88 4.40
N CYS A 319 18.58 -15.26 3.29
CA CYS A 319 19.96 -14.85 3.08
C CYS A 319 20.37 -13.70 4.02
N ASP A 320 21.67 -13.52 4.21
CA ASP A 320 22.21 -12.53 5.13
C ASP A 320 21.84 -11.10 4.73
N GLU A 321 21.76 -10.83 3.44
CA GLU A 321 21.38 -9.51 2.90
C GLU A 321 19.95 -9.14 3.30
N VAL A 322 18.99 -10.05 3.14
CA VAL A 322 17.58 -9.81 3.51
C VAL A 322 17.42 -9.78 5.02
N LYS A 323 18.10 -10.68 5.76
CA LYS A 323 18.06 -10.69 7.23
C LYS A 323 18.53 -9.38 7.84
N LYS A 324 19.56 -8.74 7.28
CA LYS A 324 20.04 -7.42 7.73
C LYS A 324 19.01 -6.30 7.60
N LEU A 325 18.01 -6.48 6.71
CA LEU A 325 16.92 -5.51 6.51
C LEU A 325 15.74 -5.74 7.45
N ARG A 326 15.72 -6.86 8.19
CA ARG A 326 14.67 -7.20 9.19
C ARG A 326 15.01 -6.56 10.51
N PHE A 327 14.81 -5.29 10.64
CA PHE A 327 15.19 -4.57 11.84
C PHE A 327 14.24 -4.86 13.00
N PRO A 328 14.76 -5.05 14.23
CA PRO A 328 13.97 -4.88 15.44
C PRO A 328 13.34 -3.48 15.45
N LYS A 329 12.16 -3.36 16.03
CA LYS A 329 11.37 -2.11 16.13
C LYS A 329 12.23 -0.87 16.48
N GLU A 330 13.23 -1.06 17.33
CA GLU A 330 14.17 -0.03 17.80
C GLU A 330 15.26 0.36 16.78
N MET A 331 15.59 -0.52 15.84
CA MET A 331 16.62 -0.28 14.82
C MET A 331 16.04 0.20 13.48
N ALA A 332 14.78 -0.12 13.17
CA ALA A 332 14.10 0.38 11.99
C ALA A 332 14.17 1.91 11.93
N CYS A 333 14.00 2.57 13.07
CA CYS A 333 14.12 4.02 13.21
C CYS A 333 15.52 4.57 12.93
N LYS A 334 16.58 3.80 13.18
CA LYS A 334 17.98 4.26 13.01
C LYS A 334 18.50 4.06 11.58
N SER A 335 17.88 3.15 10.83
CA SER A 335 18.36 2.73 9.51
C SER A 335 17.46 3.21 8.37
N CYS A 336 16.19 3.49 8.63
CA CYS A 336 15.28 4.03 7.63
C CYS A 336 15.22 5.57 7.74
N PRO A 337 15.74 6.30 6.75
CA PRO A 337 15.73 7.78 6.77
C PRO A 337 14.31 8.36 6.73
N TRP A 338 13.29 7.54 6.45
CA TRP A 338 11.90 7.96 6.31
C TRP A 338 11.09 7.79 7.60
N TYR A 339 11.47 6.86 8.46
CA TYR A 339 10.72 6.50 9.67
C TYR A 339 10.96 7.47 10.84
N CYS A 340 12.08 8.18 10.83
CA CYS A 340 12.55 9.05 11.93
C CYS A 340 12.59 10.54 11.57
N LEU A 341 11.78 11.00 10.64
CA LEU A 341 11.75 12.41 10.22
C LEU A 341 10.87 13.31 11.11
N ASP A 342 10.32 12.81 12.22
CA ASP A 342 9.50 13.57 13.17
C ASP A 342 10.28 13.97 14.40
#